data_c771bcf005a983a4d9aa9ed2f2710e95
#
_entry.id   c771bcf005a983a4d9aa9ed2f2710e95
#
_cell.length_a   1.000
_cell.length_b   1.000
_cell.length_c   1.000
_cell.angle_alpha   90.00
_cell.angle_beta   90.00
_cell.angle_gamma   90.00
#
_symmetry.space_group_name_H-M   'P 1'
#
loop_
_entity.id
_entity.type
_entity.pdbx_description
1 polymer ?
#
loop_
_entity_poly.entity_id
_entity_poly.type
_entity_poly.pdbx_seq_one_letter_code
_entity_poly.pdbx_strand_id
1 'polypeptide(L)'
;MKPILRSYLAEVNLGTTTPGNGQNINIQDYPQLREVYITGVEVFDSGELSISPSGKAVVTQLKGLTLTLMDKFNMEMIYQYPCFDLNPTNVGGFYRDFKLFFLQLTKSYISVLDATTVAANQSVMLNIFYITAKDFEKYKNLYGPGK
;
A
#
# COMPACT_ATOMS: atom_id res chain seq x y z
N MET A 1 -8.03 -23.83 14.39
CA MET A 1 -8.41 -22.40 14.37
C MET A 1 -7.51 -21.67 13.39
N LYS A 2 -8.09 -20.88 12.51
CA LYS A 2 -7.32 -20.12 11.52
C LYS A 2 -7.02 -18.72 12.04
N PRO A 3 -5.87 -18.15 11.67
CA PRO A 3 -5.56 -16.76 12.01
C PRO A 3 -6.52 -15.80 11.31
N ILE A 4 -6.70 -14.64 11.91
CA ILE A 4 -7.60 -13.62 11.35
C ILE A 4 -6.82 -12.76 10.37
N LEU A 5 -7.24 -12.77 9.13
CA LEU A 5 -6.75 -11.85 8.12
C LEU A 5 -7.48 -10.51 8.30
N ARG A 6 -6.72 -9.45 8.41
CA ARG A 6 -7.25 -8.11 8.62
C ARG A 6 -6.86 -7.21 7.47
N SER A 7 -7.59 -6.13 7.31
CA SER A 7 -7.21 -5.08 6.36
C SER A 7 -7.34 -3.71 7.01
N TYR A 8 -6.54 -2.77 6.54
CA TYR A 8 -6.57 -1.39 6.99
C TYR A 8 -6.30 -0.47 5.81
N LEU A 9 -7.14 0.55 5.67
CA LEU A 9 -7.02 1.53 4.59
C LEU A 9 -6.20 2.72 5.09
N ALA A 10 -4.95 2.81 4.63
CA ALA A 10 -4.03 3.86 5.01
C ALA A 10 -4.01 4.95 3.94
N GLU A 11 -4.23 6.20 4.35
CA GLU A 11 -4.16 7.34 3.45
C GLU A 11 -2.72 7.87 3.39
N VAL A 12 -2.24 8.12 2.17
CA VAL A 12 -0.97 8.80 1.94
C VAL A 12 -1.26 10.10 1.21
N ASN A 13 -1.14 11.22 1.92
CA ASN A 13 -1.34 12.53 1.32
C ASN A 13 -0.10 12.93 0.54
N LEU A 14 -0.28 13.31 -0.72
CA LEU A 14 0.83 13.63 -1.63
C LEU A 14 1.34 15.05 -1.45
N GLY A 15 0.75 15.83 -0.54
CA GLY A 15 1.21 17.16 -0.19
C GLY A 15 0.28 18.27 -0.68
N THR A 16 0.53 19.48 -0.18
CA THR A 16 -0.27 20.67 -0.50
C THR A 16 0.09 21.30 -1.83
N THR A 17 1.24 20.91 -2.39
CA THR A 17 1.68 21.34 -3.72
C THR A 17 1.87 20.10 -4.59
N THR A 18 1.84 20.29 -5.91
CA THR A 18 2.12 19.19 -6.83
C THR A 18 3.53 18.66 -6.56
N PRO A 19 3.68 17.37 -6.29
CA PRO A 19 5.00 16.82 -6.05
C PRO A 19 5.85 16.82 -7.31
N GLY A 20 7.16 16.87 -7.15
CA GLY A 20 8.10 16.83 -8.28
C GLY A 20 8.50 15.40 -8.63
N ASN A 21 8.98 15.22 -9.86
CA ASN A 21 9.53 13.95 -10.31
C ASN A 21 10.69 13.53 -9.40
N GLY A 22 10.71 12.26 -9.04
CA GLY A 22 11.75 11.71 -8.16
C GLY A 22 11.51 11.92 -6.68
N GLN A 23 10.46 12.63 -6.30
CA GLN A 23 10.15 12.85 -4.88
C GLN A 23 9.64 11.57 -4.24
N ASN A 24 10.14 11.28 -3.04
CA ASN A 24 9.64 10.18 -2.21
C ASN A 24 8.77 10.77 -1.11
N ILE A 25 7.59 10.20 -0.95
CA ILE A 25 6.61 10.63 0.06
C ILE A 25 6.48 9.51 1.07
N ASN A 26 6.99 9.74 2.28
CA ASN A 26 6.95 8.73 3.34
C ASN A 26 5.52 8.50 3.81
N ILE A 27 5.23 7.25 4.12
CA ILE A 27 3.94 6.86 4.66
C ILE A 27 3.96 7.14 6.15
N GLN A 28 2.91 7.80 6.65
CA GLN A 28 2.83 8.13 8.07
C GLN A 28 2.59 6.90 8.93
N ASP A 29 2.82 7.04 10.23
CA ASP A 29 2.62 5.96 11.19
C ASP A 29 1.12 5.77 11.46
N TYR A 30 0.66 4.55 11.29
CA TYR A 30 -0.69 4.14 11.65
C TYR A 30 -0.59 3.09 12.76
N PRO A 31 -1.12 3.37 13.96
CA PRO A 31 -1.00 2.42 15.09
C PRO A 31 -1.50 1.02 14.77
N GLN A 32 -2.53 0.90 13.94
CA GLN A 32 -3.08 -0.41 13.57
C GLN A 32 -2.14 -1.24 12.71
N LEU A 33 -1.15 -0.61 12.08
CA LEU A 33 -0.20 -1.26 11.19
C LEU A 33 1.19 -1.40 11.82
N ARG A 34 1.29 -1.17 13.12
CA ARG A 34 2.52 -1.47 13.88
C ARG A 34 2.55 -2.96 14.19
N GLU A 35 3.73 -3.54 14.11
CA GLU A 35 3.95 -4.94 14.46
C GLU A 35 2.98 -5.87 13.73
N VAL A 36 2.94 -5.76 12.41
CA VAL A 36 2.11 -6.60 11.56
C VAL A 36 2.93 -7.27 10.47
N TYR A 37 2.46 -8.42 10.02
CA TYR A 37 2.98 -9.09 8.83
C TYR A 37 2.03 -8.85 7.68
N ILE A 38 2.52 -8.24 6.62
CA ILE A 38 1.72 -7.90 5.45
C ILE A 38 1.59 -9.12 4.54
N THR A 39 0.39 -9.33 4.00
CA THR A 39 0.12 -10.43 3.07
C THR A 39 -0.20 -9.93 1.66
N GLY A 40 -0.67 -8.70 1.54
CA GLY A 40 -1.00 -8.14 0.24
C GLY A 40 -1.34 -6.67 0.36
N VAL A 41 -1.43 -6.00 -0.78
CA VAL A 41 -1.76 -4.59 -0.83
C VAL A 41 -2.56 -4.27 -2.08
N GLU A 42 -3.53 -3.37 -1.93
CA GLU A 42 -4.22 -2.72 -3.05
C GLU A 42 -3.95 -1.22 -2.96
N VAL A 43 -3.88 -0.57 -4.11
CA VAL A 43 -3.68 0.88 -4.17
C VAL A 43 -4.84 1.53 -4.90
N PHE A 44 -5.44 2.53 -4.27
CA PHE A 44 -6.56 3.28 -4.83
C PHE A 44 -6.20 4.75 -4.94
N ASP A 45 -6.70 5.39 -5.98
CA ASP A 45 -6.80 6.84 -6.02
C ASP A 45 -7.88 7.28 -5.02
N SER A 46 -7.68 8.40 -4.34
CA SER A 46 -8.67 8.92 -3.39
C SER A 46 -10.05 9.10 -4.03
N GLY A 47 -10.10 9.43 -5.31
CA GLY A 47 -11.36 9.58 -6.03
C GLY A 47 -12.14 8.29 -6.24
N GLU A 48 -11.46 7.14 -6.22
CA GLU A 48 -12.13 5.85 -6.41
C GLU A 48 -13.00 5.45 -5.23
N LEU A 49 -12.67 5.96 -4.04
CA LEU A 49 -13.41 5.63 -2.82
C LEU A 49 -14.51 6.63 -2.52
N SER A 50 -14.64 7.66 -3.35
CA SER A 50 -15.64 8.67 -3.19
C SER A 50 -16.96 8.18 -3.80
N ILE A 51 -18.04 8.26 -3.03
CA ILE A 51 -19.38 7.99 -3.54
C ILE A 51 -19.85 9.25 -4.25
N SER A 52 -19.39 9.42 -5.47
CA SER A 52 -19.80 10.55 -6.31
C SER A 52 -20.89 10.11 -7.28
N PRO A 53 -21.89 10.93 -7.53
CA PRO A 53 -22.88 10.64 -8.59
C PRO A 53 -22.26 10.50 -9.97
N SER A 54 -21.12 11.13 -10.22
CA SER A 54 -20.37 10.96 -11.47
C SER A 54 -19.65 9.62 -11.52
N GLY A 55 -19.47 8.97 -10.41
CA GLY A 55 -19.17 7.53 -10.26
C GLY A 55 -17.93 7.00 -10.95
N LYS A 56 -17.08 7.84 -11.50
CA LYS A 56 -15.97 7.36 -12.31
C LYS A 56 -14.69 7.43 -11.51
N ALA A 57 -14.12 6.27 -11.22
CA ALA A 57 -12.81 6.19 -10.59
C ALA A 57 -11.77 6.84 -11.50
N VAL A 58 -10.97 7.73 -10.92
CA VAL A 58 -9.88 8.39 -11.65
C VAL A 58 -8.59 7.71 -11.21
N VAL A 59 -8.09 6.80 -12.03
CA VAL A 59 -6.88 6.05 -11.70
C VAL A 59 -5.63 6.63 -12.37
N THR A 60 -5.79 7.72 -13.13
CA THR A 60 -4.72 8.28 -13.94
C THR A 60 -3.51 8.66 -13.11
N GLN A 61 -3.71 9.21 -11.90
CA GLN A 61 -2.58 9.61 -11.05
C GLN A 61 -1.71 8.42 -10.64
N LEU A 62 -2.29 7.22 -10.57
CA LEU A 62 -1.52 6.04 -10.15
C LEU A 62 -0.46 5.64 -11.17
N LYS A 63 -0.60 6.06 -12.42
CA LYS A 63 0.36 5.73 -13.48
C LYS A 63 1.73 6.34 -13.25
N GLY A 64 1.77 7.47 -12.56
CA GLY A 64 3.04 8.15 -12.27
C GLY A 64 3.62 7.83 -10.91
N LEU A 65 3.06 6.88 -10.19
CA LEU A 65 3.45 6.58 -8.82
C LEU A 65 3.93 5.14 -8.67
N THR A 66 4.91 4.94 -7.79
CA THR A 66 5.35 3.60 -7.40
C THR A 66 5.34 3.47 -5.89
N LEU A 67 5.21 2.24 -5.41
CA LEU A 67 5.20 1.90 -3.99
C LEU A 67 6.44 1.10 -3.63
N THR A 68 7.09 1.49 -2.55
CA THR A 68 8.18 0.72 -1.94
C THR A 68 7.80 0.36 -0.52
N LEU A 69 7.83 -0.93 -0.19
CA LEU A 69 7.54 -1.43 1.14
C LEU A 69 8.80 -2.06 1.73
N MET A 70 9.11 -1.68 2.97
CA MET A 70 10.31 -2.12 3.70
C MET A 70 9.94 -3.11 4.78
N ASP A 71 10.84 -4.06 5.06
CA ASP A 71 10.69 -4.94 6.19
C ASP A 71 11.43 -4.39 7.43
N LYS A 72 11.39 -5.15 8.54
CA LYS A 72 12.00 -4.71 9.80
C LYS A 72 13.53 -4.63 9.75
N PHE A 73 14.15 -5.20 8.73
CA PHE A 73 15.60 -5.15 8.53
C PHE A 73 16.00 -4.08 7.52
N ASN A 74 15.08 -3.17 7.17
CA ASN A 74 15.27 -2.12 6.17
C ASN A 74 15.56 -2.68 4.76
N MET A 75 15.06 -3.87 4.47
CA MET A 75 15.14 -4.45 3.14
C MET A 75 13.90 -4.09 2.34
N GLU A 76 14.11 -3.77 1.08
CA GLU A 76 13.04 -3.43 0.16
C GLU A 76 12.36 -4.71 -0.33
N MET A 77 11.24 -5.06 0.28
CA MET A 77 10.50 -6.28 -0.07
C MET A 77 9.66 -6.09 -1.33
N ILE A 78 9.17 -4.87 -1.54
CA ILE A 78 8.57 -4.40 -2.77
C ILE A 78 9.30 -3.12 -3.11
N TYR A 79 9.88 -3.02 -4.30
CA TYR A 79 10.67 -1.86 -4.68
C TYR A 79 10.14 -1.23 -5.96
N GLN A 80 9.73 0.02 -5.85
CA GLN A 80 9.22 0.83 -6.97
C GLN A 80 8.21 0.07 -7.82
N TYR A 81 7.28 -0.63 -7.16
CA TYR A 81 6.23 -1.36 -7.86
C TYR A 81 5.18 -0.37 -8.36
N PRO A 82 4.79 -0.43 -9.63
CA PRO A 82 3.82 0.54 -10.14
C PRO A 82 2.49 0.48 -9.40
N CYS A 83 2.05 1.60 -8.86
CA CYS A 83 0.79 1.68 -8.14
C CYS A 83 -0.39 1.32 -9.03
N PHE A 84 -0.30 1.64 -10.33
CA PHE A 84 -1.34 1.31 -11.28
C PHE A 84 -1.58 -0.20 -11.38
N ASP A 85 -0.51 -1.00 -11.25
CA ASP A 85 -0.60 -2.46 -11.30
C ASP A 85 -1.10 -3.07 -9.99
N LEU A 86 -1.19 -2.28 -8.93
CA LEU A 86 -1.76 -2.70 -7.65
C LEU A 86 -3.22 -2.27 -7.50
N ASN A 87 -3.77 -1.62 -8.50
CA ASN A 87 -5.16 -1.14 -8.47
C ASN A 87 -6.07 -2.25 -8.96
N PRO A 88 -7.03 -2.73 -8.13
CA PRO A 88 -7.90 -3.83 -8.51
C PRO A 88 -8.84 -3.49 -9.67
N THR A 89 -9.23 -2.22 -9.83
CA THR A 89 -10.06 -1.81 -10.96
C THR A 89 -9.30 -2.00 -12.28
N ASN A 90 -8.00 -1.73 -12.27
CA ASN A 90 -7.15 -1.86 -13.45
C ASN A 90 -6.78 -3.32 -13.76
N VAL A 91 -6.51 -4.13 -12.73
CA VAL A 91 -5.99 -5.48 -12.92
C VAL A 91 -7.02 -6.58 -12.73
N GLY A 92 -8.31 -6.26 -12.71
CA GLY A 92 -9.37 -7.26 -12.67
C GLY A 92 -9.85 -7.65 -11.29
N GLY A 93 -9.66 -6.82 -10.29
CA GLY A 93 -10.31 -6.98 -9.00
C GLY A 93 -9.55 -7.82 -7.97
N PHE A 94 -8.29 -8.11 -8.22
CA PHE A 94 -7.47 -8.90 -7.28
C PHE A 94 -6.40 -8.03 -6.66
N TYR A 95 -6.22 -8.15 -5.33
CA TYR A 95 -5.05 -7.57 -4.70
C TYR A 95 -3.83 -8.44 -5.00
N ARG A 96 -2.65 -7.81 -4.95
CA ARG A 96 -1.41 -8.55 -5.16
C ARG A 96 -1.01 -9.26 -3.88
N ASP A 97 -0.89 -10.58 -3.99
CA ASP A 97 -0.27 -11.41 -2.96
C ASP A 97 1.24 -11.34 -3.09
N PHE A 98 1.92 -11.39 -1.97
CA PHE A 98 3.35 -11.55 -1.96
C PHE A 98 3.76 -12.28 -0.69
N LYS A 99 5.02 -12.70 -0.67
CA LYS A 99 5.56 -13.42 0.45
C LYS A 99 5.44 -12.60 1.74
N LEU A 100 4.93 -13.25 2.78
CA LEU A 100 4.71 -12.62 4.08
C LEU A 100 6.00 -12.01 4.64
N PHE A 101 5.94 -10.77 5.08
CA PHE A 101 7.07 -10.13 5.75
C PHE A 101 6.57 -9.15 6.81
N PHE A 102 7.44 -8.85 7.78
CA PHE A 102 7.14 -7.88 8.83
C PHE A 102 7.24 -6.47 8.24
N LEU A 103 6.11 -5.76 8.23
CA LEU A 103 6.05 -4.44 7.60
C LEU A 103 6.65 -3.36 8.50
N GLN A 104 7.50 -2.52 7.92
CA GLN A 104 7.98 -1.30 8.54
C GLN A 104 7.41 -0.12 7.76
N LEU A 105 6.18 0.27 8.10
CA LEU A 105 5.41 1.23 7.30
C LEU A 105 6.07 2.61 7.25
N THR A 106 6.64 3.07 8.37
CA THR A 106 7.23 4.41 8.43
C THR A 106 8.50 4.57 7.61
N LYS A 107 9.10 3.46 7.18
CA LYS A 107 10.25 3.46 6.26
C LYS A 107 9.83 3.20 4.83
N SER A 108 8.58 2.88 4.62
CA SER A 108 8.01 2.67 3.28
C SER A 108 7.57 4.00 2.69
N TYR A 109 7.51 4.07 1.36
CA TYR A 109 7.23 5.35 0.70
C TYR A 109 6.61 5.15 -0.68
N ILE A 110 5.99 6.24 -1.15
CA ILE A 110 5.52 6.35 -2.53
C ILE A 110 6.49 7.26 -3.27
N SER A 111 6.93 6.84 -4.45
CA SER A 111 7.81 7.64 -5.32
C SER A 111 7.03 8.20 -6.49
N VAL A 112 7.31 9.44 -6.84
CA VAL A 112 6.71 10.11 -7.98
C VAL A 112 7.64 9.98 -9.18
N LEU A 113 7.23 9.17 -10.17
CA LEU A 113 8.00 9.02 -11.40
C LEU A 113 7.57 10.05 -12.45
N ASP A 114 6.28 10.36 -12.50
CA ASP A 114 5.74 11.32 -13.46
C ASP A 114 4.70 12.19 -12.75
N ALA A 115 5.10 13.41 -12.42
CA ALA A 115 4.25 14.35 -11.70
C ALA A 115 3.11 14.93 -12.57
N THR A 116 3.14 14.71 -13.88
CA THR A 116 2.11 15.26 -14.75
C THR A 116 0.73 14.64 -14.51
N THR A 117 0.70 13.43 -13.91
CA THR A 117 -0.56 12.74 -13.60
C THR A 117 -1.02 12.98 -12.16
N VAL A 118 -0.26 13.76 -11.39
CA VAL A 118 -0.52 13.96 -9.95
C VAL A 118 -0.88 15.43 -9.71
N ALA A 119 -1.91 15.67 -8.91
CA ALA A 119 -2.31 17.02 -8.54
C ALA A 119 -2.01 17.30 -7.08
N ALA A 120 -2.01 18.59 -6.71
CA ALA A 120 -1.86 19.01 -5.32
C ALA A 120 -3.07 18.54 -4.49
N ASN A 121 -2.84 18.32 -3.20
CA ASN A 121 -3.86 17.92 -2.22
C ASN A 121 -4.56 16.60 -2.53
N GLN A 122 -3.95 15.76 -3.35
CA GLN A 122 -4.47 14.42 -3.61
C GLN A 122 -3.87 13.41 -2.66
N SER A 123 -4.62 12.34 -2.42
CA SER A 123 -4.19 11.24 -1.58
C SER A 123 -4.23 9.94 -2.36
N VAL A 124 -3.37 9.02 -1.97
CA VAL A 124 -3.39 7.63 -2.41
C VAL A 124 -3.81 6.79 -1.22
N MET A 125 -4.70 5.84 -1.45
CA MET A 125 -5.19 4.96 -0.39
C MET A 125 -4.55 3.59 -0.56
N LEU A 126 -3.87 3.13 0.48
CA LEU A 126 -3.26 1.81 0.52
C LEU A 126 -4.15 0.90 1.36
N ASN A 127 -4.77 -0.09 0.74
CA ASN A 127 -5.50 -1.11 1.48
C ASN A 127 -4.53 -2.25 1.79
N ILE A 128 -4.10 -2.33 3.04
CA ILE A 128 -3.06 -3.25 3.47
C ILE A 128 -3.72 -4.45 4.15
N PHE A 129 -3.48 -5.64 3.59
CA PHE A 129 -3.94 -6.90 4.16
C PHE A 129 -2.83 -7.45 5.05
N TYR A 130 -3.16 -7.80 6.28
CA TYR A 130 -2.14 -8.16 7.26
C TYR A 130 -2.66 -9.14 8.29
N ILE A 131 -1.70 -9.77 8.99
CA ILE A 131 -1.94 -10.47 10.25
C ILE A 131 -1.10 -9.78 11.32
N THR A 132 -1.59 -9.75 12.54
CA THR A 132 -0.82 -9.13 13.63
C THR A 132 0.37 -10.01 14.00
N ALA A 133 1.42 -9.39 14.53
CA ALA A 133 2.59 -10.15 15.00
C ALA A 133 2.20 -11.17 16.06
N LYS A 134 1.22 -10.83 16.90
CA LYS A 134 0.69 -11.74 17.91
C LYS A 134 0.06 -12.98 17.28
N ASP A 135 -0.78 -12.78 16.24
CA ASP A 135 -1.37 -13.90 15.52
C ASP A 135 -0.31 -14.69 14.74
N PHE A 136 0.69 -14.01 14.18
CA PHE A 136 1.77 -14.68 13.48
C PHE A 136 2.53 -15.63 14.42
N GLU A 137 2.87 -15.17 15.61
CA GLU A 137 3.57 -16.03 16.58
C GLU A 137 2.74 -17.26 16.97
N LYS A 138 1.43 -17.08 17.07
CA LYS A 138 0.52 -18.17 17.41
C LYS A 138 0.40 -19.19 16.27
N TYR A 139 0.47 -18.73 15.01
CA TYR A 139 0.23 -19.57 13.83
C TYR A 139 1.42 -19.65 12.90
N LYS A 140 2.62 -19.36 13.38
CA LYS A 140 3.83 -19.29 12.54
C LYS A 140 4.11 -20.56 11.76
N ASN A 141 3.69 -21.71 12.28
CA ASN A 141 3.84 -22.98 11.58
C ASN A 141 3.02 -23.06 10.30
N LEU A 142 2.01 -22.22 10.16
CA LEU A 142 1.20 -22.12 8.96
C LEU A 142 1.78 -21.14 7.93
N TYR A 143 2.55 -20.15 8.38
CA TYR A 143 3.07 -19.07 7.54
C TYR A 143 4.58 -19.10 7.37
N GLY A 144 5.28 -19.85 8.23
CA GLY A 144 6.72 -19.86 8.25
C GLY A 144 7.36 -20.57 7.05
N PRO A 145 8.68 -20.43 6.89
CA PRO A 145 9.40 -21.13 5.84
C PRO A 145 9.18 -22.65 5.94
N GLY A 146 9.09 -23.29 4.78
CA GLY A 146 8.88 -24.74 4.71
C GLY A 146 7.43 -25.18 4.72
N LYS A 147 6.51 -24.25 4.71
CA LYS A 147 5.07 -24.54 4.67
C LYS A 147 4.45 -24.22 3.33
#